data_3b39607ae83cd80f3c9d236a1d5c20ab
#
_entry.id   3b39607ae83cd80f3c9d236a1d5c20ab
#
_cell.length_a   1.000
_cell.length_b   1.000
_cell.length_c   1.000
_cell.angle_alpha   90.00
_cell.angle_beta   90.00
_cell.angle_gamma   90.00
#
_symmetry.space_group_name_H-M   'P 1'
#
loop_
_entity.id
_entity.type
_entity.pdbx_description
1 polymer ?
#
loop_
_entity_poly.entity_id
_entity_poly.type
_entity_poly.pdbx_seq_one_letter_code
_entity_poly.pdbx_strand_id
1 'polypeptide(L)'
;MKFDMHALGGMTVEWTDDEGASWVGPSVATGYSVQDHQTIASSPYGGILHETLWVFCINGNYPSPLCSASQDGGLTWGPELPGAPVDCQSGGLSAHLIGADNGNFYRGQIGCDGTGYSMYKTVDGAITWTEHVLPTEESGTADTWNAEEAQVDTDTESNVYAMWMGIDNMPYFSYSMDDANTWSDAIMVGPSHLEGTGFPVVIAGDPGRVAFGYVGTEGDGVWHGYISVITDAFNETPLITTVQLNAPDDPLDNASPTCGYERCGGFGDFIDMQIDAFGRPWLSLSHNPSGDTGIMGTFQTGPTLYGNVTQLSMLPEGGVQTL
;
A
#
# COMPACT_ATOMS: atom_id res chain seq x y z
N MET A 1 7.82 11.91 -8.28
CA MET A 1 9.13 11.26 -8.40
C MET A 1 8.93 9.94 -9.13
N LYS A 2 9.87 9.50 -9.95
CA LYS A 2 9.86 8.16 -10.56
C LYS A 2 11.22 7.48 -10.33
N PHE A 3 11.26 6.17 -10.48
CA PHE A 3 12.50 5.40 -10.43
C PHE A 3 12.59 4.44 -11.62
N ASP A 4 13.81 4.13 -12.02
CA ASP A 4 14.11 3.21 -13.10
C ASP A 4 15.14 2.17 -12.63
N MET A 5 14.90 0.91 -12.97
CA MET A 5 15.80 -0.19 -12.70
C MET A 5 16.81 -0.39 -13.83
N HIS A 6 18.07 -0.43 -13.51
CA HIS A 6 19.14 -0.76 -14.43
C HIS A 6 19.69 -2.15 -14.12
N ALA A 7 19.54 -3.09 -15.01
CA ALA A 7 19.94 -4.50 -14.83
C ALA A 7 21.42 -4.71 -14.41
N LEU A 8 22.28 -3.72 -14.62
CA LEU A 8 23.71 -3.78 -14.31
C LEU A 8 24.20 -2.64 -13.40
N GLY A 9 23.34 -1.71 -12.99
CA GLY A 9 23.78 -0.49 -12.31
C GLY A 9 22.96 -0.05 -11.09
N GLY A 10 22.01 -0.85 -10.63
CA GLY A 10 21.15 -0.49 -9.49
C GLY A 10 19.91 0.30 -9.90
N MET A 11 19.36 1.07 -8.97
CA MET A 11 18.16 1.89 -9.15
C MET A 11 18.51 3.36 -9.22
N THR A 12 17.87 4.07 -10.13
CA THR A 12 17.95 5.53 -10.21
C THR A 12 16.60 6.16 -9.90
N VAL A 13 16.66 7.38 -9.36
CA VAL A 13 15.50 8.22 -9.06
C VAL A 13 15.56 9.49 -9.90
N GLU A 14 14.43 9.88 -10.46
CA GLU A 14 14.21 11.16 -11.12
C GLU A 14 13.01 11.86 -10.49
N TRP A 15 12.97 13.19 -10.53
CA TRP A 15 11.84 13.97 -10.00
C TRP A 15 11.44 15.10 -10.94
N THR A 16 10.25 15.61 -10.76
CA THR A 16 9.65 16.71 -11.51
C THR A 16 8.96 17.69 -10.58
N ASP A 17 9.02 18.98 -10.87
CA ASP A 17 8.31 20.05 -10.18
C ASP A 17 7.24 20.70 -11.07
N ASP A 18 7.06 20.20 -12.29
CA ASP A 18 6.20 20.75 -13.33
C ASP A 18 5.25 19.70 -13.94
N GLU A 19 4.73 18.82 -13.08
CA GLU A 19 3.76 17.77 -13.45
C GLU A 19 4.25 16.83 -14.56
N GLY A 20 5.56 16.60 -14.63
CA GLY A 20 6.15 15.68 -15.60
C GLY A 20 6.56 16.33 -16.93
N ALA A 21 6.41 17.64 -17.07
CA ALA A 21 6.84 18.35 -18.30
C ALA A 21 8.38 18.34 -18.46
N SER A 22 9.11 18.37 -17.34
CA SER A 22 10.54 18.14 -17.31
C SER A 22 10.95 17.27 -16.11
N TRP A 23 12.09 16.59 -16.22
CA TRP A 23 12.62 15.68 -15.21
C TRP A 23 14.06 16.03 -14.85
N VAL A 24 14.39 15.96 -13.57
CA VAL A 24 15.73 16.18 -13.03
C VAL A 24 16.27 14.85 -12.53
N GLY A 25 17.50 14.55 -12.87
CA GLY A 25 18.16 13.28 -12.55
C GLY A 25 18.81 12.68 -13.80
N PRO A 26 19.12 11.38 -13.79
CA PRO A 26 18.93 10.44 -12.68
C PRO A 26 19.95 10.59 -11.55
N SER A 27 19.53 10.31 -10.31
CA SER A 27 20.42 10.08 -9.18
C SER A 27 20.37 8.60 -8.76
N VAL A 28 21.51 8.03 -8.36
CA VAL A 28 21.58 6.61 -7.98
C VAL A 28 21.11 6.45 -6.55
N ALA A 29 19.98 5.76 -6.35
CA ALA A 29 19.42 5.47 -5.02
C ALA A 29 19.99 4.17 -4.42
N THR A 30 20.37 3.19 -5.26
CA THR A 30 21.04 1.95 -4.85
C THR A 30 21.99 1.46 -5.93
N GLY A 31 23.12 0.88 -5.52
CA GLY A 31 24.12 0.27 -6.41
C GLY A 31 23.89 -1.22 -6.68
N TYR A 32 22.91 -1.86 -6.05
CA TYR A 32 22.64 -3.28 -6.26
C TYR A 32 21.83 -3.52 -7.52
N SER A 33 22.19 -4.57 -8.25
CA SER A 33 21.47 -5.05 -9.43
C SER A 33 20.54 -6.22 -9.08
N VAL A 34 19.55 -6.50 -9.92
CA VAL A 34 18.58 -7.60 -9.77
C VAL A 34 17.80 -7.50 -8.46
N GLN A 35 16.91 -6.54 -8.41
CA GLN A 35 16.10 -6.22 -7.23
C GLN A 35 14.65 -6.03 -7.67
N ASP A 36 13.74 -6.15 -6.72
CA ASP A 36 12.30 -6.07 -6.95
C ASP A 36 11.59 -5.30 -5.82
N HIS A 37 10.33 -4.94 -5.99
CA HIS A 37 9.52 -4.22 -5.03
C HIS A 37 10.17 -2.92 -4.52
N GLN A 38 10.57 -2.09 -5.47
CA GLN A 38 11.07 -0.75 -5.18
C GLN A 38 9.95 0.16 -4.70
N THR A 39 10.21 0.88 -3.63
CA THR A 39 9.25 1.81 -3.04
C THR A 39 9.95 3.08 -2.57
N ILE A 40 9.26 4.21 -2.66
CA ILE A 40 9.77 5.52 -2.25
C ILE A 40 8.69 6.29 -1.51
N ALA A 41 9.05 6.91 -0.41
CA ALA A 41 8.17 7.79 0.34
C ALA A 41 8.90 9.02 0.84
N SER A 42 8.14 10.02 1.25
CA SER A 42 8.66 11.24 1.88
C SER A 42 7.94 11.53 3.18
N SER A 43 8.64 12.21 4.07
CA SER A 43 8.09 12.67 5.34
C SER A 43 8.67 14.05 5.68
N PRO A 44 7.97 14.91 6.44
CA PRO A 44 8.53 16.15 6.95
C PRO A 44 9.85 15.93 7.69
N TYR A 45 10.82 16.78 7.41
CA TYR A 45 12.15 16.67 7.98
C TYR A 45 12.71 18.06 8.25
N GLY A 46 13.03 18.36 9.50
CA GLY A 46 13.61 19.65 9.88
C GLY A 46 15.08 19.81 9.47
N GLY A 47 15.45 19.32 8.29
CA GLY A 47 16.82 19.34 7.78
C GLY A 47 17.26 20.71 7.27
N ILE A 48 18.58 20.93 7.21
CA ILE A 48 19.18 22.19 6.78
C ILE A 48 19.12 22.34 5.24
N LEU A 49 19.15 21.22 4.51
CA LEU A 49 19.22 21.22 3.04
C LEU A 49 17.86 21.15 2.38
N HIS A 50 16.92 20.45 3.02
CA HIS A 50 15.57 20.26 2.52
C HIS A 50 14.60 20.02 3.68
N GLU A 51 13.35 20.47 3.56
CA GLU A 51 12.31 20.30 4.58
C GLU A 51 11.74 18.87 4.59
N THR A 52 11.99 18.11 3.54
CA THR A 52 11.46 16.77 3.33
C THR A 52 12.61 15.76 3.27
N LEU A 53 12.49 14.69 4.03
CA LEU A 53 13.33 13.50 3.91
C LEU A 53 12.66 12.54 2.92
N TRP A 54 13.45 12.04 1.98
CA TRP A 54 13.03 10.97 1.08
C TRP A 54 13.72 9.67 1.48
N VAL A 55 12.94 8.59 1.55
CA VAL A 55 13.47 7.24 1.78
C VAL A 55 13.07 6.36 0.61
N PHE A 56 14.03 5.61 0.10
CA PHE A 56 13.87 4.60 -0.93
C PHE A 56 14.22 3.24 -0.34
N CYS A 57 13.38 2.25 -0.53
CA CYS A 57 13.64 0.87 -0.14
C CYS A 57 13.42 -0.08 -1.31
N ILE A 58 14.16 -1.19 -1.32
CA ILE A 58 14.05 -2.22 -2.35
C ILE A 58 14.41 -3.59 -1.79
N ASN A 59 13.66 -4.60 -2.19
CA ASN A 59 13.98 -5.99 -1.91
C ASN A 59 15.06 -6.50 -2.88
N GLY A 60 15.92 -7.37 -2.38
CA GLY A 60 16.98 -8.02 -3.15
C GLY A 60 17.27 -9.41 -2.63
N ASN A 61 18.40 -9.97 -3.03
CA ASN A 61 18.88 -11.28 -2.52
C ASN A 61 19.40 -11.22 -1.06
N TYR A 62 18.93 -10.25 -0.30
CA TYR A 62 19.27 -10.06 1.11
C TYR A 62 18.15 -10.60 2.01
N PRO A 63 18.46 -10.98 3.24
CA PRO A 63 17.44 -11.41 4.20
C PRO A 63 16.45 -10.30 4.60
N SER A 64 16.75 -9.04 4.29
CA SER A 64 15.87 -7.88 4.49
C SER A 64 16.00 -6.90 3.34
N PRO A 65 15.00 -6.03 3.09
CA PRO A 65 15.14 -4.93 2.14
C PRO A 65 16.32 -4.03 2.47
N LEU A 66 16.84 -3.37 1.46
CA LEU A 66 17.83 -2.31 1.62
C LEU A 66 17.16 -0.95 1.42
N CYS A 67 17.44 -0.03 2.31
CA CYS A 67 16.90 1.32 2.27
C CYS A 67 18.03 2.36 2.22
N SER A 68 17.79 3.46 1.52
CA SER A 68 18.66 4.64 1.51
C SER A 68 17.82 5.91 1.65
N ALA A 69 18.42 6.98 2.17
CA ALA A 69 17.72 8.24 2.39
C ALA A 69 18.40 9.40 1.66
N SER A 70 17.59 10.35 1.21
CA SER A 70 18.03 11.62 0.64
C SER A 70 17.51 12.78 1.48
N GLN A 71 18.44 13.71 1.84
CA GLN A 71 18.15 14.92 2.61
C GLN A 71 18.24 16.20 1.75
N ASP A 72 18.38 16.06 0.45
CA ASP A 72 18.61 17.16 -0.49
C ASP A 72 17.65 17.12 -1.70
N GLY A 73 16.45 16.57 -1.49
CA GLY A 73 15.41 16.51 -2.51
C GLY A 73 15.65 15.44 -3.59
N GLY A 74 16.41 14.39 -3.28
CA GLY A 74 16.69 13.28 -4.20
C GLY A 74 17.93 13.52 -5.08
N LEU A 75 18.71 14.56 -4.84
CA LEU A 75 19.96 14.84 -5.59
C LEU A 75 21.07 13.83 -5.26
N THR A 76 21.20 13.51 -3.97
CA THR A 76 22.12 12.49 -3.49
C THR A 76 21.43 11.56 -2.49
N TRP A 77 21.92 10.32 -2.43
CA TRP A 77 21.40 9.28 -1.54
C TRP A 77 22.50 8.80 -0.60
N GLY A 78 22.10 8.53 0.63
CA GLY A 78 22.96 7.98 1.66
C GLY A 78 23.37 6.54 1.40
N PRO A 79 24.10 5.91 2.35
CA PRO A 79 24.45 4.51 2.24
C PRO A 79 23.18 3.64 2.30
N GLU A 80 23.23 2.52 1.58
CA GLU A 80 22.22 1.48 1.66
C GLU A 80 22.37 0.71 2.97
N LEU A 81 21.31 0.72 3.77
CA LEU A 81 21.25 0.08 5.09
C LEU A 81 20.12 -0.93 5.12
N PRO A 82 20.19 -2.00 5.96
CA PRO A 82 19.08 -2.92 6.12
C PRO A 82 17.80 -2.20 6.57
N GLY A 83 16.69 -2.48 5.89
CA GLY A 83 15.35 -1.96 6.19
C GLY A 83 14.60 -2.77 7.27
N ALA A 84 15.34 -3.50 8.12
CA ALA A 84 14.82 -4.30 9.23
C ALA A 84 15.88 -4.35 10.34
N PRO A 85 15.56 -4.83 11.57
CA PRO A 85 16.54 -5.08 12.62
C PRO A 85 17.69 -5.98 12.16
N VAL A 86 18.87 -5.80 12.72
CA VAL A 86 20.14 -6.41 12.25
C VAL A 86 20.10 -7.94 12.15
N ASP A 87 19.40 -8.59 13.04
CA ASP A 87 19.29 -10.07 13.09
C ASP A 87 18.01 -10.60 12.42
N CYS A 88 17.23 -9.71 11.80
CA CYS A 88 15.99 -10.05 11.13
C CYS A 88 16.24 -10.75 9.80
N GLN A 89 15.55 -11.84 9.57
CA GLN A 89 15.53 -12.55 8.29
C GLN A 89 14.11 -12.58 7.72
N SER A 90 13.51 -11.41 7.62
CA SER A 90 12.16 -11.21 7.11
C SER A 90 12.06 -11.46 5.61
N GLY A 91 12.51 -12.53 5.07
CA GLY A 91 12.47 -12.83 3.62
C GLY A 91 11.17 -12.38 2.93
N GLY A 92 11.13 -12.50 1.61
CA GLY A 92 9.96 -12.16 0.82
C GLY A 92 9.88 -10.69 0.41
N LEU A 93 8.78 -10.33 -0.21
CA LEU A 93 8.51 -8.99 -0.73
C LEU A 93 7.99 -8.09 0.39
N SER A 94 8.26 -6.80 0.30
CA SER A 94 7.75 -5.80 1.24
C SER A 94 6.66 -4.97 0.60
N ALA A 95 5.68 -4.56 1.39
CA ALA A 95 4.70 -3.57 1.02
C ALA A 95 5.32 -2.20 0.70
N HIS A 96 4.51 -1.30 0.20
CA HIS A 96 4.90 0.08 -0.04
C HIS A 96 5.39 0.76 1.25
N LEU A 97 6.40 1.58 1.11
CA LEU A 97 6.89 2.46 2.17
C LEU A 97 5.98 3.68 2.29
N ILE A 98 5.63 4.04 3.51
CA ILE A 98 4.86 5.24 3.81
C ILE A 98 5.66 6.15 4.73
N GLY A 99 5.63 7.45 4.46
CA GLY A 99 6.16 8.49 5.33
C GLY A 99 5.03 9.25 6.00
N ALA A 100 5.00 9.25 7.33
CA ALA A 100 3.99 9.91 8.13
C ALA A 100 4.34 11.38 8.42
N ASP A 101 3.34 12.19 8.75
CA ASP A 101 3.51 13.63 9.06
C ASP A 101 4.37 13.90 10.31
N ASN A 102 4.52 12.90 11.18
CA ASN A 102 5.37 12.98 12.37
C ASN A 102 6.87 12.73 12.10
N GLY A 103 7.27 12.48 10.87
CA GLY A 103 8.67 12.23 10.48
C GLY A 103 9.07 10.76 10.44
N ASN A 104 8.20 9.86 10.87
CA ASN A 104 8.44 8.42 10.86
C ASN A 104 8.16 7.80 9.49
N PHE A 105 8.76 6.64 9.23
CA PHE A 105 8.44 5.82 8.07
C PHE A 105 8.03 4.43 8.50
N TYR A 106 7.09 3.85 7.76
CA TYR A 106 6.51 2.54 8.03
C TYR A 106 6.51 1.68 6.76
N ARG A 107 6.70 0.38 6.95
CA ARG A 107 6.66 -0.63 5.89
C ARG A 107 6.23 -1.97 6.44
N GLY A 108 5.23 -2.61 5.83
CA GLY A 108 4.77 -3.93 6.24
C GLY A 108 5.50 -5.06 5.50
N GLN A 109 5.70 -6.18 6.18
CA GLN A 109 6.29 -7.41 5.63
C GLN A 109 6.06 -8.60 6.59
N ILE A 110 6.46 -9.79 6.20
CA ILE A 110 6.55 -10.95 7.11
C ILE A 110 7.42 -10.62 8.33
N GLY A 111 7.06 -11.14 9.49
CA GLY A 111 7.80 -10.98 10.73
C GLY A 111 9.23 -11.54 10.68
N CYS A 112 10.10 -11.04 11.56
CA CYS A 112 11.51 -11.45 11.64
C CYS A 112 11.71 -12.94 11.94
N ASP A 113 10.74 -13.57 12.57
CA ASP A 113 10.75 -15.02 12.84
C ASP A 113 10.22 -15.86 11.68
N GLY A 114 9.82 -15.22 10.57
CA GLY A 114 9.24 -15.86 9.40
C GLY A 114 7.77 -16.24 9.55
N THR A 115 7.08 -15.71 10.57
CA THR A 115 5.66 -15.98 10.84
C THR A 115 4.86 -14.68 10.93
N GLY A 116 3.59 -14.72 10.56
CA GLY A 116 2.68 -13.58 10.64
C GLY A 116 3.19 -12.37 9.84
N TYR A 117 2.63 -11.21 10.16
CA TYR A 117 3.06 -9.94 9.58
C TYR A 117 3.56 -9.00 10.66
N SER A 118 4.50 -8.15 10.28
CA SER A 118 5.05 -7.11 11.13
C SER A 118 5.09 -5.78 10.40
N MET A 119 4.96 -4.71 11.16
CA MET A 119 5.23 -3.36 10.74
C MET A 119 6.66 -2.98 11.13
N TYR A 120 7.46 -2.63 10.15
CA TYR A 120 8.80 -2.11 10.37
C TYR A 120 8.76 -0.59 10.39
N LYS A 121 9.31 -0.01 11.44
CA LYS A 121 9.33 1.45 11.66
C LYS A 121 10.74 1.99 11.78
N THR A 122 10.99 3.15 11.17
CA THR A 122 12.18 3.97 11.44
C THR A 122 11.79 5.37 11.88
N VAL A 123 12.54 5.91 12.82
CA VAL A 123 12.37 7.27 13.37
C VAL A 123 13.62 8.13 13.17
N ASP A 124 14.64 7.58 12.53
CA ASP A 124 15.96 8.20 12.37
C ASP A 124 16.40 8.32 10.89
N GLY A 125 15.43 8.34 9.98
CA GLY A 125 15.70 8.51 8.56
C GLY A 125 16.26 7.28 7.88
N ALA A 126 15.73 6.12 8.18
CA ALA A 126 16.11 4.82 7.64
C ALA A 126 17.52 4.33 8.05
N ILE A 127 18.08 4.87 9.14
CA ILE A 127 19.36 4.38 9.68
C ILE A 127 19.15 3.09 10.46
N THR A 128 18.12 3.05 11.30
CA THR A 128 17.73 1.85 12.04
C THR A 128 16.23 1.59 11.93
N TRP A 129 15.84 0.32 12.03
CA TRP A 129 14.46 -0.12 11.97
C TRP A 129 14.10 -0.97 13.18
N THR A 130 12.87 -0.82 13.66
CA THR A 130 12.28 -1.64 14.71
C THR A 130 11.11 -2.45 14.15
N GLU A 131 10.94 -3.67 14.64
CA GLU A 131 9.82 -4.53 14.30
C GLU A 131 8.68 -4.35 15.31
N HIS A 132 7.45 -4.28 14.82
CA HIS A 132 6.21 -4.22 15.58
C HIS A 132 5.24 -5.27 15.02
N VAL A 133 5.05 -6.35 15.76
CA VAL A 133 4.25 -7.50 15.32
C VAL A 133 2.77 -7.10 15.21
N LEU A 134 2.14 -7.43 14.08
CA LEU A 134 0.71 -7.23 13.86
C LEU A 134 -0.11 -8.35 14.52
N PRO A 135 -1.38 -8.11 14.88
CA PRO A 135 -2.26 -9.10 15.52
C PRO A 135 -2.79 -10.11 14.49
N THR A 136 -1.88 -10.93 13.95
CA THR A 136 -2.18 -11.90 12.87
C THR A 136 -2.35 -13.33 13.38
N GLU A 137 -2.42 -13.57 14.69
CA GLU A 137 -2.47 -14.92 15.28
C GLU A 137 -3.65 -15.75 14.77
N GLU A 138 -4.81 -15.12 14.51
CA GLU A 138 -5.98 -15.78 13.97
C GLU A 138 -6.02 -15.81 12.44
N SER A 139 -5.28 -14.91 11.78
CA SER A 139 -5.30 -14.78 10.33
C SER A 139 -4.23 -15.64 9.64
N GLY A 140 -3.15 -16.00 10.35
CA GLY A 140 -2.04 -16.72 9.74
C GLY A 140 -1.42 -16.02 8.53
N THR A 141 -0.39 -16.59 7.96
CA THR A 141 0.09 -16.21 6.63
C THR A 141 -0.59 -17.08 5.60
N ALA A 142 -1.27 -16.51 4.63
CA ALA A 142 -1.73 -17.28 3.49
C ALA A 142 -0.53 -17.90 2.78
N ASP A 143 -0.61 -19.17 2.37
CA ASP A 143 0.42 -19.84 1.55
C ASP A 143 0.39 -19.34 0.09
N THR A 144 0.23 -18.03 -0.11
CA THR A 144 -0.01 -17.45 -1.43
C THR A 144 0.87 -16.22 -1.61
N TRP A 145 1.05 -15.76 -2.81
CA TRP A 145 1.76 -14.52 -3.14
C TRP A 145 1.19 -13.27 -2.45
N ASN A 146 -0.04 -13.32 -1.94
CA ASN A 146 -0.61 -12.30 -1.05
C ASN A 146 -0.01 -12.33 0.37
N ALA A 147 0.74 -13.38 0.72
CA ALA A 147 1.22 -13.63 2.07
C ALA A 147 2.48 -12.85 2.47
N GLU A 148 3.05 -12.10 1.56
CA GLU A 148 4.35 -11.46 1.80
C GLU A 148 4.21 -10.00 2.22
N GLU A 149 3.03 -9.40 2.04
CA GLU A 149 2.83 -7.97 2.17
C GLU A 149 1.69 -7.62 3.13
N ALA A 150 2.02 -6.88 4.20
CA ALA A 150 1.04 -6.10 4.94
C ALA A 150 1.13 -4.64 4.47
N GLN A 151 0.08 -4.13 3.86
CA GLN A 151 0.00 -2.75 3.39
C GLN A 151 -0.18 -1.79 4.56
N VAL A 152 0.31 -0.56 4.43
CA VAL A 152 0.26 0.44 5.49
C VAL A 152 -0.07 1.81 4.93
N ASP A 153 -0.81 2.60 5.69
CA ASP A 153 -0.93 4.04 5.50
C ASP A 153 -1.14 4.75 6.85
N THR A 154 -1.03 6.08 6.86
CA THR A 154 -1.18 6.90 8.06
C THR A 154 -2.16 8.04 7.81
N ASP A 155 -2.99 8.35 8.81
CA ASP A 155 -3.87 9.51 8.76
C ASP A 155 -3.13 10.83 9.09
N THR A 156 -3.85 11.94 9.01
CA THR A 156 -3.30 13.30 9.23
C THR A 156 -2.82 13.55 10.67
N GLU A 157 -3.10 12.66 11.62
CA GLU A 157 -2.54 12.67 12.97
C GLU A 157 -1.46 11.60 13.19
N SER A 158 -1.03 10.95 12.10
CA SER A 158 -0.03 9.89 12.09
C SER A 158 -0.45 8.60 12.83
N ASN A 159 -1.75 8.35 13.00
CA ASN A 159 -2.22 7.04 13.39
C ASN A 159 -1.95 6.07 12.23
N VAL A 160 -1.53 4.85 12.53
CA VAL A 160 -1.06 3.87 11.55
C VAL A 160 -2.15 2.83 11.30
N TYR A 161 -2.42 2.54 10.03
CA TYR A 161 -3.38 1.51 9.61
C TYR A 161 -2.65 0.45 8.81
N ALA A 162 -2.79 -0.81 9.20
CA ALA A 162 -2.23 -1.95 8.50
C ALA A 162 -3.33 -2.82 7.92
N MET A 163 -3.13 -3.32 6.69
CA MET A 163 -4.04 -4.25 6.03
C MET A 163 -3.25 -5.46 5.49
N TRP A 164 -3.82 -6.63 5.63
CA TRP A 164 -3.23 -7.89 5.13
C TRP A 164 -4.31 -8.87 4.70
N MET A 165 -3.89 -9.92 3.98
CA MET A 165 -4.76 -11.06 3.68
C MET A 165 -4.56 -12.16 4.71
N GLY A 166 -5.65 -12.62 5.32
CA GLY A 166 -5.66 -13.74 6.25
C GLY A 166 -5.52 -15.09 5.56
N ILE A 167 -5.30 -16.14 6.36
CA ILE A 167 -5.22 -17.53 5.87
C ILE A 167 -6.52 -18.01 5.19
N ASP A 168 -7.62 -17.37 5.51
CA ASP A 168 -8.93 -17.57 4.87
C ASP A 168 -9.10 -16.81 3.56
N ASN A 169 -8.03 -16.15 3.07
CA ASN A 169 -8.02 -15.26 1.92
C ASN A 169 -8.97 -14.06 2.04
N MET A 170 -9.29 -13.62 3.26
CA MET A 170 -10.10 -12.44 3.51
C MET A 170 -9.22 -11.26 3.96
N PRO A 171 -9.65 -10.01 3.67
CA PRO A 171 -8.89 -8.83 4.04
C PRO A 171 -9.15 -8.44 5.50
N TYR A 172 -8.08 -8.28 6.26
CA TYR A 172 -8.09 -7.83 7.65
C TYR A 172 -7.36 -6.50 7.79
N PHE A 173 -7.75 -5.71 8.78
CA PHE A 173 -7.00 -4.53 9.18
C PHE A 173 -6.85 -4.44 10.71
N SER A 174 -5.88 -3.66 11.12
CA SER A 174 -5.67 -3.19 12.48
C SER A 174 -5.13 -1.77 12.44
N TYR A 175 -5.28 -1.03 13.52
CA TYR A 175 -4.74 0.32 13.66
C TYR A 175 -3.91 0.47 14.94
N SER A 176 -3.02 1.46 14.92
CA SER A 176 -2.23 1.90 16.06
C SER A 176 -2.34 3.42 16.21
N MET A 177 -2.57 3.89 17.44
CA MET A 177 -2.58 5.32 17.80
C MET A 177 -1.32 5.74 18.58
N ASP A 178 -0.30 4.89 18.62
CA ASP A 178 0.92 5.09 19.40
C ASP A 178 2.19 4.72 18.61
N ASP A 179 2.24 5.14 17.34
CA ASP A 179 3.40 4.90 16.46
C ASP A 179 3.71 3.40 16.26
N ALA A 180 2.71 2.57 16.02
CA ALA A 180 2.83 1.12 15.84
C ALA A 180 3.35 0.36 17.09
N ASN A 181 3.38 0.95 18.28
CA ASN A 181 3.82 0.24 19.47
C ASN A 181 2.77 -0.74 19.99
N THR A 182 1.48 -0.40 19.87
CA THR A 182 0.36 -1.31 20.15
C THR A 182 -0.67 -1.28 19.01
N TRP A 183 -1.38 -2.37 18.83
CA TRP A 183 -2.34 -2.56 17.75
C TRP A 183 -3.72 -2.91 18.31
N SER A 184 -4.77 -2.46 17.63
CA SER A 184 -6.13 -2.94 17.87
C SER A 184 -6.25 -4.42 17.52
N ASP A 185 -7.33 -5.08 17.98
CA ASP A 185 -7.70 -6.38 17.46
C ASP A 185 -7.91 -6.32 15.94
N ALA A 186 -7.62 -7.42 15.25
CA ALA A 186 -7.82 -7.54 13.81
C ALA A 186 -9.32 -7.55 13.46
N ILE A 187 -9.71 -6.78 12.46
CA ILE A 187 -11.09 -6.69 11.97
C ILE A 187 -11.12 -7.06 10.48
N MET A 188 -11.96 -8.03 10.12
CA MET A 188 -12.19 -8.39 8.72
C MET A 188 -13.03 -7.29 8.04
N VAL A 189 -12.55 -6.79 6.88
CA VAL A 189 -13.21 -5.71 6.13
C VAL A 189 -13.93 -6.17 4.86
N GLY A 190 -13.70 -7.42 4.44
CA GLY A 190 -14.37 -8.01 3.28
C GLY A 190 -15.83 -8.36 3.56
N PRO A 191 -16.73 -8.23 2.58
CA PRO A 191 -18.12 -8.69 2.72
C PRO A 191 -18.18 -10.22 2.77
N SER A 192 -19.07 -10.75 3.60
CA SER A 192 -19.16 -12.18 3.93
C SER A 192 -19.59 -13.10 2.78
N HIS A 193 -19.93 -12.57 1.62
CA HIS A 193 -20.25 -13.36 0.44
C HIS A 193 -19.03 -13.66 -0.44
N LEU A 194 -17.90 -13.02 -0.18
CA LEU A 194 -16.65 -13.33 -0.87
C LEU A 194 -16.02 -14.60 -0.29
N GLU A 195 -15.45 -15.42 -1.16
CA GLU A 195 -14.72 -16.65 -0.82
C GLU A 195 -13.20 -16.49 -1.01
N GLY A 196 -12.78 -15.39 -1.65
CA GLY A 196 -11.36 -15.07 -1.82
C GLY A 196 -11.16 -13.63 -2.23
N THR A 197 -10.04 -13.07 -1.78
CA THR A 197 -9.62 -11.71 -2.09
C THR A 197 -8.12 -11.65 -2.37
N GLY A 198 -7.66 -10.55 -2.98
CA GLY A 198 -6.25 -10.35 -3.31
C GLY A 198 -5.90 -8.90 -3.54
N PHE A 199 -4.60 -8.60 -3.63
CA PHE A 199 -4.07 -7.27 -3.83
C PHE A 199 -4.56 -6.25 -2.79
N PRO A 200 -4.19 -6.40 -1.51
CA PRO A 200 -4.58 -5.45 -0.49
C PRO A 200 -3.94 -4.09 -0.74
N VAL A 201 -4.70 -3.04 -0.54
CA VAL A 201 -4.18 -1.66 -0.45
C VAL A 201 -5.02 -0.87 0.53
N VAL A 202 -4.37 -0.02 1.32
CA VAL A 202 -5.01 0.84 2.33
C VAL A 202 -4.65 2.29 2.10
N ILE A 203 -5.60 3.19 2.32
CA ILE A 203 -5.38 4.63 2.31
C ILE A 203 -6.16 5.29 3.45
N ALA A 204 -5.53 6.20 4.19
CA ALA A 204 -6.12 6.91 5.29
C ALA A 204 -6.24 8.42 4.99
N GLY A 205 -7.28 9.04 5.55
CA GLY A 205 -7.51 10.48 5.44
C GLY A 205 -7.42 11.17 6.80
N ASP A 206 -8.53 11.74 7.28
CA ASP A 206 -8.62 12.30 8.63
C ASP A 206 -8.64 11.17 9.67
N PRO A 207 -8.30 11.43 10.96
CA PRO A 207 -8.21 10.43 12.00
C PRO A 207 -9.45 9.53 12.11
N GLY A 208 -9.21 8.20 12.11
CA GLY A 208 -10.26 7.19 12.14
C GLY A 208 -11.00 6.99 10.82
N ARG A 209 -10.55 7.59 9.71
CA ARG A 209 -11.13 7.48 8.38
C ARG A 209 -10.16 6.80 7.43
N VAL A 210 -10.53 5.59 7.00
CA VAL A 210 -9.65 4.71 6.23
C VAL A 210 -10.46 3.96 5.16
N ALA A 211 -9.83 3.71 4.02
CA ALA A 211 -10.38 2.88 2.97
C ALA A 211 -9.43 1.74 2.60
N PHE A 212 -10.01 0.63 2.21
CA PHE A 212 -9.34 -0.62 1.86
C PHE A 212 -9.76 -1.02 0.46
N GLY A 213 -8.79 -1.14 -0.45
CA GLY A 213 -8.99 -1.61 -1.81
C GLY A 213 -8.52 -3.05 -1.97
N TYR A 214 -9.25 -3.85 -2.74
CA TYR A 214 -8.88 -5.23 -3.05
C TYR A 214 -9.69 -5.75 -4.24
N VAL A 215 -9.24 -6.84 -4.85
CA VAL A 215 -10.05 -7.65 -5.75
C VAL A 215 -10.68 -8.80 -4.99
N GLY A 216 -11.87 -9.26 -5.39
CA GLY A 216 -12.58 -10.33 -4.71
C GLY A 216 -13.40 -11.19 -5.65
N THR A 217 -13.66 -12.45 -5.24
CA THR A 217 -14.46 -13.44 -5.96
C THR A 217 -15.42 -14.17 -5.01
N GLU A 218 -16.56 -14.58 -5.52
CA GLU A 218 -17.54 -15.45 -4.83
C GLU A 218 -17.23 -16.95 -5.04
N GLY A 219 -15.99 -17.29 -5.41
CA GLY A 219 -15.57 -18.69 -5.61
C GLY A 219 -15.90 -19.26 -6.99
N ASP A 220 -16.49 -18.49 -7.86
CA ASP A 220 -16.85 -18.88 -9.24
C ASP A 220 -15.75 -18.57 -10.28
N GLY A 221 -14.63 -18.00 -9.82
CA GLY A 221 -13.52 -17.57 -10.67
C GLY A 221 -13.76 -16.22 -11.38
N VAL A 222 -14.84 -15.53 -11.06
CA VAL A 222 -15.16 -14.19 -11.55
C VAL A 222 -14.66 -13.17 -10.51
N TRP A 223 -13.89 -12.18 -10.95
CA TRP A 223 -13.23 -11.23 -10.07
C TRP A 223 -13.74 -9.81 -10.26
N HIS A 224 -13.97 -9.13 -9.16
CA HIS A 224 -14.43 -7.75 -9.09
C HIS A 224 -13.55 -6.91 -8.18
N GLY A 225 -13.53 -5.59 -8.41
CA GLY A 225 -12.86 -4.63 -7.56
C GLY A 225 -13.79 -4.13 -6.44
N TYR A 226 -13.25 -3.99 -5.24
CA TYR A 226 -13.99 -3.53 -4.06
C TYR A 226 -13.25 -2.40 -3.34
N ILE A 227 -14.03 -1.47 -2.78
CA ILE A 227 -13.56 -0.54 -1.76
C ILE A 227 -14.44 -0.72 -0.52
N SER A 228 -13.80 -0.97 0.63
CA SER A 228 -14.43 -0.91 1.95
C SER A 228 -13.97 0.37 2.66
N VAL A 229 -14.90 1.15 3.21
CA VAL A 229 -14.62 2.42 3.90
C VAL A 229 -15.13 2.35 5.34
N ILE A 230 -14.30 2.84 6.26
CA ILE A 230 -14.60 3.03 7.67
C ILE A 230 -14.36 4.50 8.01
N THR A 231 -15.28 5.13 8.74
CA THR A 231 -15.14 6.54 9.18
C THR A 231 -15.09 6.70 10.69
N ASP A 232 -15.07 5.59 11.40
CA ASP A 232 -15.08 5.48 12.86
C ASP A 232 -14.18 4.32 13.33
N ALA A 233 -13.02 4.16 12.71
CA ALA A 233 -12.12 3.02 12.90
C ALA A 233 -11.70 2.78 14.36
N PHE A 234 -11.75 3.82 15.21
CA PHE A 234 -11.39 3.73 16.62
C PHE A 234 -12.53 3.24 17.52
N ASN A 235 -13.72 2.98 16.96
CA ASN A 235 -14.81 2.37 17.71
C ASN A 235 -14.58 0.86 17.87
N GLU A 236 -15.07 0.30 18.96
CA GLU A 236 -15.01 -1.14 19.24
C GLU A 236 -15.69 -2.00 18.13
N THR A 237 -16.69 -1.43 17.46
CA THR A 237 -17.41 -2.07 16.35
C THR A 237 -17.62 -1.03 15.26
N PRO A 238 -16.61 -0.80 14.40
CA PRO A 238 -16.70 0.22 13.36
C PRO A 238 -17.69 -0.17 12.28
N LEU A 239 -18.33 0.84 11.66
CA LEU A 239 -19.24 0.63 10.54
C LEU A 239 -18.44 0.50 9.24
N ILE A 240 -18.51 -0.66 8.60
CA ILE A 240 -17.86 -0.94 7.32
C ILE A 240 -18.87 -0.75 6.19
N THR A 241 -18.54 0.10 5.23
CA THR A 241 -19.33 0.29 4.00
C THR A 241 -18.51 -0.22 2.82
N THR A 242 -19.00 -1.28 2.16
CA THR A 242 -18.28 -1.86 1.00
C THR A 242 -19.07 -1.60 -0.28
N VAL A 243 -18.32 -1.28 -1.34
CA VAL A 243 -18.86 -1.05 -2.69
C VAL A 243 -18.07 -1.89 -3.69
N GLN A 244 -18.77 -2.64 -4.54
CA GLN A 244 -18.21 -3.20 -5.76
C GLN A 244 -18.11 -2.10 -6.81
N LEU A 245 -16.96 -1.98 -7.48
CA LEU A 245 -16.64 -0.85 -8.36
C LEU A 245 -17.03 -1.06 -9.82
N ASN A 246 -16.90 -2.27 -10.31
CA ASN A 246 -17.30 -2.63 -11.67
C ASN A 246 -18.66 -3.32 -11.69
N ALA A 247 -19.34 -3.26 -12.84
CA ALA A 247 -20.65 -3.88 -12.98
C ALA A 247 -20.57 -5.42 -12.83
N PRO A 248 -21.62 -6.08 -12.30
CA PRO A 248 -21.59 -7.54 -12.15
C PRO A 248 -21.44 -8.31 -13.47
N ASP A 249 -21.86 -7.73 -14.59
CA ASP A 249 -21.75 -8.29 -15.94
C ASP A 249 -20.47 -7.84 -16.70
N ASP A 250 -19.61 -7.06 -16.04
CA ASP A 250 -18.33 -6.59 -16.57
C ASP A 250 -17.18 -6.85 -15.55
N PRO A 251 -16.81 -8.12 -15.33
CA PRO A 251 -15.79 -8.49 -14.33
C PRO A 251 -14.39 -8.04 -14.77
N LEU A 252 -13.50 -7.86 -13.78
CA LEU A 252 -12.10 -7.54 -14.03
C LEU A 252 -11.36 -8.67 -14.73
N ASP A 253 -11.66 -9.90 -14.33
CA ASP A 253 -11.21 -11.12 -14.97
C ASP A 253 -12.24 -12.23 -14.80
N ASN A 254 -12.39 -13.05 -15.86
CA ASN A 254 -13.24 -14.24 -15.88
C ASN A 254 -12.48 -15.45 -16.47
N ALA A 255 -11.15 -15.37 -16.57
CA ALA A 255 -10.39 -16.26 -17.41
C ALA A 255 -10.06 -17.60 -16.75
N SER A 256 -10.07 -17.71 -15.41
CA SER A 256 -9.79 -19.00 -14.79
C SER A 256 -10.01 -19.05 -13.28
N PRO A 257 -10.71 -20.07 -12.76
CA PRO A 257 -10.73 -20.36 -11.34
C PRO A 257 -9.35 -20.79 -10.79
N THR A 258 -8.38 -21.05 -11.65
CA THR A 258 -7.01 -21.43 -11.27
C THR A 258 -6.08 -20.22 -11.11
N CYS A 259 -6.56 -19.02 -11.39
CA CYS A 259 -5.81 -17.80 -11.23
C CYS A 259 -5.73 -17.28 -9.78
N GLY A 260 -6.05 -18.09 -8.81
CA GLY A 260 -6.12 -17.64 -7.42
C GLY A 260 -4.78 -17.45 -6.71
N TYR A 261 -3.67 -17.88 -7.26
CA TYR A 261 -2.43 -18.01 -6.48
C TYR A 261 -1.14 -17.70 -7.22
N GLU A 262 -1.21 -17.32 -8.48
CA GLU A 262 -0.04 -16.92 -9.24
C GLU A 262 -0.37 -15.65 -10.00
N ARG A 263 0.63 -14.83 -10.30
CA ARG A 263 0.54 -13.67 -11.19
C ARG A 263 -0.10 -14.10 -12.50
N CYS A 264 -1.40 -14.15 -12.48
CA CYS A 264 -2.18 -14.53 -13.62
C CYS A 264 -2.42 -13.31 -14.46
N GLY A 265 -2.04 -13.38 -15.68
CA GLY A 265 -2.00 -12.35 -16.69
C GLY A 265 -3.14 -11.32 -16.78
N GLY A 266 -4.12 -11.36 -15.89
CA GLY A 266 -5.26 -10.45 -15.90
C GLY A 266 -5.21 -9.30 -14.89
N PHE A 267 -4.54 -9.47 -13.76
CA PHE A 267 -4.55 -8.45 -12.70
C PHE A 267 -3.27 -7.60 -12.63
N GLY A 268 -2.22 -7.96 -13.38
CA GLY A 268 -0.91 -7.36 -13.22
C GLY A 268 -0.29 -7.73 -11.87
N ASP A 269 0.55 -6.85 -11.33
CA ASP A 269 1.26 -7.08 -10.06
C ASP A 269 0.77 -6.17 -8.94
N PHE A 270 0.18 -5.01 -9.25
CA PHE A 270 -0.12 -3.99 -8.27
C PHE A 270 -1.44 -3.29 -8.56
N ILE A 271 -2.15 -2.95 -7.48
CA ILE A 271 -3.21 -1.94 -7.47
C ILE A 271 -2.80 -0.85 -6.49
N ASP A 272 -3.40 0.33 -6.60
CA ASP A 272 -3.09 1.46 -5.73
C ASP A 272 -4.33 2.31 -5.50
N MET A 273 -4.33 3.10 -4.41
CA MET A 273 -5.41 3.99 -4.05
C MET A 273 -4.93 5.43 -3.91
N GLN A 274 -5.84 6.36 -4.22
CA GLN A 274 -5.64 7.79 -4.00
C GLN A 274 -6.93 8.42 -3.47
N ILE A 275 -6.78 9.53 -2.73
CA ILE A 275 -7.92 10.33 -2.23
C ILE A 275 -8.05 11.58 -3.08
N ASP A 276 -9.24 11.84 -3.63
CA ASP A 276 -9.50 13.08 -4.33
C ASP A 276 -9.73 14.27 -3.38
N ALA A 277 -9.82 15.47 -3.94
CA ALA A 277 -10.02 16.71 -3.17
C ALA A 277 -11.35 16.74 -2.37
N PHE A 278 -12.24 15.80 -2.60
CA PHE A 278 -13.51 15.65 -1.90
C PHE A 278 -13.50 14.55 -0.85
N GLY A 279 -12.35 13.90 -0.64
CA GLY A 279 -12.19 12.81 0.32
C GLY A 279 -12.69 11.45 -0.19
N ARG A 280 -12.92 11.28 -1.50
CA ARG A 280 -13.29 10.00 -2.09
C ARG A 280 -12.05 9.15 -2.33
N PRO A 281 -12.03 7.89 -1.91
CA PRO A 281 -11.01 6.96 -2.33
C PRO A 281 -11.25 6.52 -3.77
N TRP A 282 -10.18 6.48 -4.54
CA TRP A 282 -10.13 5.93 -5.89
C TRP A 282 -9.19 4.73 -5.90
N LEU A 283 -9.61 3.64 -6.53
CA LEU A 283 -8.83 2.42 -6.68
C LEU A 283 -8.46 2.21 -8.15
N SER A 284 -7.17 2.00 -8.42
CA SER A 284 -6.68 1.58 -9.74
C SER A 284 -6.76 0.06 -9.86
N LEU A 285 -7.23 -0.43 -10.99
CA LEU A 285 -7.46 -1.85 -11.25
C LEU A 285 -7.03 -2.20 -12.67
N SER A 286 -6.67 -3.44 -12.91
CA SER A 286 -6.50 -3.99 -14.25
C SER A 286 -7.80 -4.64 -14.73
N HIS A 287 -8.16 -4.43 -16.00
CA HIS A 287 -9.34 -4.99 -16.62
C HIS A 287 -8.93 -5.83 -17.85
N ASN A 288 -8.84 -7.14 -17.63
CA ASN A 288 -8.37 -8.10 -18.63
C ASN A 288 -9.32 -8.26 -19.85
N PRO A 289 -10.67 -8.31 -19.70
CA PRO A 289 -11.56 -8.48 -20.83
C PRO A 289 -11.42 -7.40 -21.92
N SER A 290 -10.93 -6.22 -21.59
CA SER A 290 -10.67 -5.13 -22.54
C SER A 290 -9.24 -5.10 -23.08
N GLY A 291 -8.43 -6.14 -22.83
CA GLY A 291 -7.06 -6.25 -23.34
C GLY A 291 -6.04 -5.53 -22.47
N ASP A 292 -5.96 -5.90 -21.19
CA ASP A 292 -5.01 -5.37 -20.21
C ASP A 292 -5.07 -3.85 -20.05
N THR A 293 -6.28 -3.34 -19.92
CA THR A 293 -6.54 -1.90 -19.75
C THR A 293 -6.58 -1.56 -18.26
N GLY A 294 -5.85 -0.52 -17.87
CA GLY A 294 -5.99 0.07 -16.53
C GLY A 294 -7.30 0.83 -16.41
N ILE A 295 -8.04 0.59 -15.34
CA ILE A 295 -9.26 1.33 -15.00
C ILE A 295 -9.13 1.93 -13.58
N MET A 296 -9.89 2.98 -13.33
CA MET A 296 -10.02 3.55 -11.98
C MET A 296 -11.47 3.55 -11.57
N GLY A 297 -11.74 3.14 -10.34
CA GLY A 297 -13.08 3.09 -9.78
C GLY A 297 -13.20 3.86 -8.47
N THR A 298 -14.36 4.48 -8.27
CA THR A 298 -14.82 5.08 -7.02
C THR A 298 -16.33 5.01 -6.92
N PHE A 299 -16.89 5.42 -5.80
CA PHE A 299 -18.35 5.52 -5.63
C PHE A 299 -18.83 6.98 -5.71
N GLN A 300 -20.03 7.20 -6.26
CA GLN A 300 -20.60 8.54 -6.40
C GLN A 300 -21.13 9.10 -5.07
N THR A 301 -21.67 8.24 -4.23
CA THR A 301 -22.26 8.57 -2.92
C THR A 301 -21.80 7.59 -1.88
N GLY A 302 -21.33 8.08 -0.73
CA GLY A 302 -20.82 7.24 0.34
C GLY A 302 -20.04 8.05 1.38
N PRO A 303 -19.47 7.38 2.37
CA PRO A 303 -18.63 8.02 3.36
C PRO A 303 -17.34 8.58 2.72
N THR A 304 -16.84 9.69 3.26
CA THR A 304 -15.60 10.34 2.80
C THR A 304 -14.48 10.11 3.79
N LEU A 305 -13.23 10.18 3.32
CA LEU A 305 -12.05 10.13 4.16
C LEU A 305 -11.68 11.50 4.77
N TYR A 306 -12.39 12.57 4.40
CA TYR A 306 -12.27 13.90 5.01
C TYR A 306 -13.52 14.24 5.81
N GLY A 307 -13.39 14.41 7.14
CA GLY A 307 -14.51 14.66 8.04
C GLY A 307 -15.22 15.99 7.87
N ASN A 308 -14.56 16.97 7.25
CA ASN A 308 -15.11 18.28 6.95
C ASN A 308 -15.92 18.33 5.63
N VAL A 309 -15.89 17.25 4.84
CA VAL A 309 -16.67 17.16 3.59
C VAL A 309 -18.02 16.54 3.92
N THR A 310 -19.03 17.38 4.03
CA THR A 310 -20.39 16.96 4.41
C THR A 310 -21.24 16.48 3.25
N GLN A 311 -20.83 16.74 2.00
CA GLN A 311 -21.55 16.34 0.81
C GLN A 311 -20.60 16.15 -0.36
N LEU A 312 -20.55 14.94 -0.92
CA LEU A 312 -19.84 14.67 -2.17
C LEU A 312 -20.53 15.44 -3.31
N SER A 313 -19.79 16.27 -4.03
CA SER A 313 -20.28 16.79 -5.30
C SER A 313 -20.42 15.62 -6.27
N MET A 314 -21.53 15.55 -7.01
CA MET A 314 -21.67 14.56 -8.06
C MET A 314 -20.51 14.74 -9.07
N LEU A 315 -19.89 13.63 -9.45
CA LEU A 315 -18.98 13.64 -10.59
C LEU A 315 -19.76 14.14 -11.82
N PRO A 316 -19.18 14.95 -12.69
CA PRO A 316 -19.84 15.32 -13.94
C PRO A 316 -20.27 14.05 -14.68
N GLU A 317 -21.50 14.00 -15.16
CA GLU A 317 -21.97 12.89 -15.97
C GLU A 317 -21.01 12.71 -17.17
N GLY A 318 -20.45 11.53 -17.33
CA GLY A 318 -19.57 11.16 -18.44
C GLY A 318 -18.08 11.17 -18.15
N GLY A 319 -17.64 11.28 -16.89
CA GLY A 319 -16.22 11.29 -16.52
C GLY A 319 -15.55 9.91 -16.51
N VAL A 320 -15.49 9.19 -17.61
CA VAL A 320 -14.46 8.20 -17.85
C VAL A 320 -13.26 8.93 -18.43
N GLN A 321 -12.26 9.25 -17.60
CA GLN A 321 -10.96 9.64 -18.12
C GLN A 321 -10.19 8.36 -18.46
N THR A 322 -10.09 8.05 -19.73
CA THR A 322 -9.05 7.15 -20.23
C THR A 322 -7.72 7.92 -20.19
N LEU A 323 -6.81 7.47 -19.37
CA LEU A 323 -5.41 7.91 -19.38
C LEU A 323 -4.67 7.29 -20.55
#